data_8d6fb826bedffe23396e30b38de0848c
#
_entry.id   8d6fb826bedffe23396e30b38de0848c
#
_cell.length_a   1.000
_cell.length_b   1.000
_cell.length_c   1.000
_cell.angle_alpha   90.00
_cell.angle_beta   90.00
_cell.angle_gamma   90.00
#
_symmetry.space_group_name_H-M   'P 1'
#
loop_
_entity.id
_entity.type
_entity.pdbx_description
1 polymer ?
#
loop_
_entity_poly.entity_id
_entity_poly.type
_entity_poly.pdbx_seq_one_letter_code
_entity_poly.pdbx_strand_id
1 'polypeptide(L)'
;MATQILTLNQISVKGLERLPRDSYEIASEFAHPDAILLRSHKLQAQDIADSVLAIGRAGAGVNNIPVAECTRRGIPVFNSPGANANAVKELVATALLLGSRGIIEGIQYVDTLAGMTDGAEMHKALEAQKKQFKGSELVGKTLGVVGLGAIGSMVAEMALTL
;
A
#
# COMPACT_ATOMS: atom_id res chain seq x y z
N MET A 1 23.83 -14.11 23.23
CA MET A 1 23.62 -12.74 22.78
C MET A 1 22.31 -12.71 22.02
N ALA A 2 21.51 -11.64 22.14
CA ALA A 2 20.31 -11.50 21.33
C ALA A 2 20.67 -11.22 19.86
N THR A 3 19.88 -11.75 18.94
CA THR A 3 20.04 -11.49 17.50
C THR A 3 19.64 -10.06 17.19
N GLN A 4 20.52 -9.30 16.57
CA GLN A 4 20.33 -7.89 16.24
C GLN A 4 19.62 -7.70 14.90
N ILE A 5 18.44 -7.07 14.94
CA ILE A 5 17.62 -6.85 13.76
C ILE A 5 17.51 -5.34 13.47
N LEU A 6 18.14 -4.91 12.40
CA LEU A 6 18.05 -3.54 11.89
C LEU A 6 16.72 -3.34 11.16
N THR A 7 15.92 -2.36 11.58
CA THR A 7 14.69 -1.98 10.88
C THR A 7 14.90 -0.70 10.07
N LEU A 8 14.66 -0.79 8.77
CA LEU A 8 14.70 0.35 7.85
C LEU A 8 13.28 0.67 7.38
N ASN A 9 12.82 1.87 7.64
CA ASN A 9 11.43 2.31 7.56
C ASN A 9 10.54 1.78 8.72
N GLN A 10 9.29 2.23 8.66
CA GLN A 10 8.30 1.82 9.64
C GLN A 10 7.80 0.40 9.34
N ILE A 11 8.10 -0.52 10.23
CA ILE A 11 7.58 -1.89 10.24
C ILE A 11 6.43 -1.97 11.25
N SER A 12 5.37 -2.70 10.93
CA SER A 12 4.22 -2.86 11.82
C SER A 12 4.63 -3.46 13.17
N VAL A 13 4.19 -2.83 14.26
CA VAL A 13 4.40 -3.29 15.63
C VAL A 13 3.91 -4.74 15.81
N LYS A 14 2.75 -5.10 15.21
CA LYS A 14 2.24 -6.48 15.22
C LYS A 14 3.21 -7.51 14.63
N GLY A 15 4.04 -7.09 13.67
CA GLY A 15 5.09 -7.94 13.10
C GLY A 15 6.29 -8.04 14.03
N LEU A 16 6.71 -6.92 14.62
CA LEU A 16 7.86 -6.86 15.52
C LEU A 16 7.60 -7.58 16.84
N GLU A 17 6.38 -7.57 17.36
CA GLU A 17 5.95 -8.32 18.56
C GLU A 17 6.08 -9.84 18.42
N ARG A 18 6.21 -10.36 17.19
CA ARG A 18 6.48 -11.79 16.93
C ARG A 18 7.94 -12.18 17.21
N LEU A 19 8.80 -11.20 17.46
CA LEU A 19 10.22 -11.37 17.78
C LEU A 19 10.40 -11.11 19.28
N PRO A 20 10.47 -12.14 20.13
CA PRO A 20 10.58 -11.98 21.58
C PRO A 20 11.88 -11.28 21.96
N ARG A 21 11.78 -10.31 22.89
CA ARG A 21 12.88 -9.40 23.29
C ARG A 21 14.01 -10.06 24.06
N ASP A 22 13.79 -11.24 24.59
CA ASP A 22 14.82 -12.07 25.22
C ASP A 22 15.77 -12.71 24.20
N SER A 23 15.31 -12.87 22.94
CA SER A 23 16.05 -13.49 21.85
C SER A 23 16.47 -12.51 20.75
N TYR A 24 15.74 -11.39 20.61
CA TYR A 24 15.95 -10.40 19.54
C TYR A 24 16.04 -8.99 20.08
N GLU A 25 17.03 -8.26 19.60
CA GLU A 25 17.18 -6.82 19.79
C GLU A 25 16.82 -6.11 18.47
N ILE A 26 15.87 -5.19 18.51
CA ILE A 26 15.34 -4.52 17.31
C ILE A 26 15.57 -3.02 17.45
N ALA A 27 16.30 -2.43 16.51
CA ALA A 27 16.54 -0.99 16.47
C ALA A 27 16.65 -0.47 15.04
N SER A 28 16.63 0.86 14.90
CA SER A 28 16.83 1.55 13.62
C SER A 28 18.30 1.80 13.29
N GLU A 29 19.21 1.50 14.22
CA GLU A 29 20.65 1.70 14.05
C GLU A 29 21.40 0.54 14.71
N PHE A 30 22.24 -0.13 13.93
CA PHE A 30 23.24 -1.10 14.38
C PHE A 30 24.46 -1.01 13.48
N ALA A 31 25.65 -1.09 14.06
CA ALA A 31 26.88 -1.18 13.29
C ALA A 31 27.05 -2.56 12.60
N HIS A 32 26.63 -3.61 13.27
CA HIS A 32 26.79 -4.99 12.82
C HIS A 32 25.52 -5.82 13.04
N PRO A 33 24.40 -5.51 12.34
CA PRO A 33 23.16 -6.26 12.50
C PRO A 33 23.30 -7.69 11.96
N ASP A 34 22.61 -8.63 12.57
CA ASP A 34 22.49 -10.00 12.08
C ASP A 34 21.44 -10.13 10.97
N ALA A 35 20.41 -9.27 10.99
CA ALA A 35 19.37 -9.26 9.96
C ALA A 35 18.83 -7.85 9.71
N ILE A 36 18.25 -7.65 8.51
CA ILE A 36 17.62 -6.40 8.11
C ILE A 36 16.14 -6.65 7.81
N LEU A 37 15.25 -5.86 8.42
CA LEU A 37 13.84 -5.77 8.06
C LEU A 37 13.56 -4.42 7.41
N LEU A 38 12.99 -4.42 6.20
CA LEU A 38 12.67 -3.19 5.48
C LEU A 38 11.33 -3.27 4.74
N ARG A 39 10.82 -2.14 4.31
CA ARG A 39 9.63 -2.04 3.46
C ARG A 39 9.93 -1.34 2.15
N SER A 40 10.03 -0.03 2.13
CA SER A 40 10.23 0.80 0.94
C SER A 40 11.64 1.41 0.85
N HIS A 41 12.47 1.25 1.87
CA HIS A 41 13.85 1.74 1.86
C HIS A 41 14.62 1.12 0.68
N LYS A 42 15.36 1.94 -0.06
CA LYS A 42 16.23 1.46 -1.13
C LYS A 42 17.58 1.08 -0.54
N LEU A 43 17.78 -0.20 -0.31
CA LEU A 43 19.01 -0.75 0.24
C LEU A 43 20.08 -0.80 -0.86
N GLN A 44 21.27 -0.25 -0.59
CA GLN A 44 22.42 -0.35 -1.48
C GLN A 44 23.32 -1.49 -1.03
N ALA A 45 24.13 -2.02 -1.95
CA ALA A 45 25.05 -3.12 -1.65
C ALA A 45 26.05 -2.78 -0.54
N GLN A 46 26.54 -1.54 -0.51
CA GLN A 46 27.46 -1.04 0.51
C GLN A 46 26.84 -0.86 1.89
N ASP A 47 25.52 -0.76 1.98
CA ASP A 47 24.79 -0.58 3.26
C ASP A 47 24.57 -1.91 3.98
N ILE A 48 24.89 -3.04 3.31
CA ILE A 48 24.72 -4.38 3.88
C ILE A 48 26.04 -4.77 4.57
N ALA A 49 26.07 -4.69 5.89
CA ALA A 49 27.23 -5.11 6.68
C ALA A 49 27.57 -6.60 6.46
N ASP A 50 28.83 -6.97 6.69
CA ASP A 50 29.27 -8.36 6.51
C ASP A 50 28.66 -9.31 7.53
N SER A 51 28.16 -8.80 8.64
CA SER A 51 27.45 -9.56 9.68
C SER A 51 26.05 -10.00 9.27
N VAL A 52 25.45 -9.42 8.20
CA VAL A 52 24.05 -9.69 7.82
C VAL A 52 23.91 -11.11 7.27
N LEU A 53 23.06 -11.88 7.92
CA LEU A 53 22.75 -13.27 7.58
C LEU A 53 21.46 -13.42 6.77
N ALA A 54 20.52 -12.47 6.89
CA ALA A 54 19.24 -12.51 6.18
C ALA A 54 18.62 -11.12 6.01
N ILE A 55 17.80 -10.95 4.97
CA ILE A 55 17.04 -9.73 4.71
C ILE A 55 15.57 -10.08 4.54
N GLY A 56 14.68 -9.43 5.30
CA GLY A 56 13.23 -9.54 5.18
C GLY A 56 12.60 -8.26 4.62
N ARG A 57 11.74 -8.39 3.61
CA ARG A 57 10.97 -7.28 3.08
C ARG A 57 9.48 -7.40 3.40
N ALA A 58 8.93 -6.41 4.10
CA ALA A 58 7.50 -6.28 4.33
C ALA A 58 6.78 -5.78 3.05
N GLY A 59 6.58 -6.69 2.08
CA GLY A 59 5.94 -6.44 0.79
C GLY A 59 6.32 -7.46 -0.28
N ALA A 60 5.63 -7.45 -1.41
CA ALA A 60 5.77 -8.47 -2.44
C ALA A 60 7.00 -8.28 -3.35
N GLY A 61 7.23 -7.05 -3.82
CA GLY A 61 8.36 -6.78 -4.71
C GLY A 61 9.70 -6.74 -3.97
N VAL A 62 10.81 -6.93 -4.66
CA VAL A 62 12.18 -6.87 -4.09
C VAL A 62 13.11 -5.94 -4.89
N ASN A 63 12.54 -5.10 -5.73
CA ASN A 63 13.27 -4.17 -6.61
C ASN A 63 14.05 -3.07 -5.85
N ASN A 64 13.80 -2.90 -4.58
CA ASN A 64 14.51 -1.99 -3.68
C ASN A 64 15.65 -2.68 -2.89
N ILE A 65 15.93 -3.96 -3.18
CA ILE A 65 16.99 -4.75 -2.54
C ILE A 65 17.95 -5.22 -3.63
N PRO A 66 19.28 -5.14 -3.44
CA PRO A 66 20.28 -5.62 -4.40
C PRO A 66 20.37 -7.15 -4.36
N VAL A 67 19.33 -7.87 -4.83
CA VAL A 67 19.20 -9.34 -4.73
C VAL A 67 20.38 -10.07 -5.34
N ALA A 68 20.91 -9.61 -6.47
CA ALA A 68 22.07 -10.23 -7.11
C ALA A 68 23.31 -10.22 -6.19
N GLU A 69 23.54 -9.13 -5.48
CA GLU A 69 24.61 -9.00 -4.50
C GLU A 69 24.36 -9.90 -3.28
N CYS A 70 23.13 -9.92 -2.78
CA CYS A 70 22.74 -10.81 -1.67
C CYS A 70 23.00 -12.28 -2.05
N THR A 71 22.63 -12.69 -3.26
CA THR A 71 22.87 -14.04 -3.79
C THR A 71 24.37 -14.36 -3.82
N ARG A 72 25.20 -13.42 -4.33
CA ARG A 72 26.66 -13.60 -4.38
C ARG A 72 27.28 -13.77 -2.99
N ARG A 73 26.72 -13.11 -1.97
CA ARG A 73 27.15 -13.16 -0.56
C ARG A 73 26.48 -14.31 0.22
N GLY A 74 25.58 -15.09 -0.38
CA GLY A 74 24.84 -16.15 0.30
C GLY A 74 23.78 -15.66 1.29
N ILE A 75 23.33 -14.40 1.17
CA ILE A 75 22.31 -13.80 2.04
C ILE A 75 20.91 -14.06 1.47
N PRO A 76 20.05 -14.86 2.12
CA PRO A 76 18.68 -15.07 1.69
C PRO A 76 17.85 -13.78 1.84
N VAL A 77 17.01 -13.52 0.83
CA VAL A 77 16.06 -12.40 0.82
C VAL A 77 14.64 -12.95 0.85
N PHE A 78 13.91 -12.63 1.90
CA PHE A 78 12.51 -13.01 2.09
C PHE A 78 11.59 -11.84 1.77
N ASN A 79 10.44 -12.14 1.18
CA ASN A 79 9.38 -11.18 0.93
C ASN A 79 8.03 -11.71 1.42
N SER A 80 6.99 -10.85 1.40
CA SER A 80 5.63 -11.21 1.84
C SER A 80 4.61 -10.99 0.73
N PRO A 81 4.59 -11.86 -0.32
CA PRO A 81 3.65 -11.73 -1.42
C PRO A 81 2.22 -11.95 -0.95
N GLY A 82 1.27 -11.16 -1.49
CA GLY A 82 -0.15 -11.28 -1.17
C GLY A 82 -0.60 -10.66 0.16
N ALA A 83 0.31 -10.29 1.06
CA ALA A 83 -0.04 -9.79 2.40
C ALA A 83 -0.96 -8.55 2.39
N ASN A 84 -0.88 -7.71 1.37
CA ASN A 84 -1.71 -6.52 1.20
C ASN A 84 -2.71 -6.63 0.04
N ALA A 85 -2.92 -7.82 -0.53
CA ALA A 85 -3.74 -7.98 -1.75
C ALA A 85 -5.18 -7.51 -1.54
N ASN A 86 -5.79 -7.83 -0.39
CA ASN A 86 -7.13 -7.37 -0.06
C ASN A 86 -7.22 -5.84 0.06
N ALA A 87 -6.26 -5.20 0.73
CA ALA A 87 -6.23 -3.75 0.86
C ALA A 87 -6.11 -3.04 -0.50
N VAL A 88 -5.32 -3.61 -1.42
CA VAL A 88 -5.20 -3.08 -2.79
C VAL A 88 -6.50 -3.29 -3.57
N LYS A 89 -7.16 -4.45 -3.45
CA LYS A 89 -8.48 -4.69 -4.06
C LYS A 89 -9.51 -3.65 -3.59
N GLU A 90 -9.56 -3.34 -2.30
CA GLU A 90 -10.47 -2.33 -1.74
C GLU A 90 -10.17 -0.93 -2.28
N LEU A 91 -8.90 -0.59 -2.46
CA LEU A 91 -8.49 0.68 -3.07
C LEU A 91 -8.90 0.74 -4.54
N VAL A 92 -8.79 -0.37 -5.29
CA VAL A 92 -9.26 -0.46 -6.68
C VAL A 92 -10.78 -0.28 -6.74
N ALA A 93 -11.55 -0.94 -5.86
CA ALA A 93 -13.00 -0.74 -5.77
C ALA A 93 -13.35 0.73 -5.55
N THR A 94 -12.68 1.36 -4.61
CA THR A 94 -12.84 2.79 -4.32
C THR A 94 -12.55 3.65 -5.56
N ALA A 95 -11.45 3.39 -6.26
CA ALA A 95 -11.07 4.14 -7.46
C ALA A 95 -12.09 3.96 -8.61
N LEU A 96 -12.61 2.75 -8.80
CA LEU A 96 -13.65 2.47 -9.81
C LEU A 96 -14.94 3.25 -9.50
N LEU A 97 -15.38 3.26 -8.25
CA LEU A 97 -16.58 3.98 -7.81
C LEU A 97 -16.39 5.49 -7.88
N LEU A 98 -15.27 6.02 -7.43
CA LEU A 98 -14.96 7.45 -7.51
C LEU A 98 -14.84 7.92 -8.97
N GLY A 99 -14.17 7.13 -9.82
CA GLY A 99 -13.97 7.48 -11.22
C GLY A 99 -15.23 7.36 -12.10
N SER A 100 -16.19 6.51 -11.69
CA SER A 100 -17.47 6.34 -12.41
C SER A 100 -18.53 7.37 -12.02
N ARG A 101 -18.40 8.01 -10.89
CA ARG A 101 -19.36 8.98 -10.33
C ARG A 101 -18.63 10.31 -10.12
N GLY A 102 -19.21 11.44 -10.41
CA GLY A 102 -18.61 12.76 -10.22
C GLY A 102 -18.48 13.17 -8.73
N ILE A 103 -17.96 12.26 -7.87
CA ILE A 103 -17.89 12.48 -6.42
C ILE A 103 -16.84 13.53 -6.07
N ILE A 104 -15.65 13.45 -6.67
CA ILE A 104 -14.56 14.40 -6.40
C ILE A 104 -14.95 15.80 -6.87
N GLU A 105 -15.48 15.91 -8.08
CA GLU A 105 -15.96 17.16 -8.64
C GLU A 105 -17.13 17.72 -7.83
N GLY A 106 -18.01 16.84 -7.33
CA GLY A 106 -19.12 17.21 -6.46
C GLY A 106 -18.64 17.77 -5.11
N ILE A 107 -17.63 17.17 -4.49
CA ILE A 107 -17.00 17.68 -3.27
C ILE A 107 -16.41 19.07 -3.51
N GLN A 108 -15.61 19.22 -4.58
CA GLN A 108 -15.01 20.51 -4.92
C GLN A 108 -16.07 21.60 -5.16
N TYR A 109 -17.17 21.24 -5.81
CA TYR A 109 -18.28 22.16 -5.99
C TYR A 109 -18.94 22.58 -4.67
N VAL A 110 -19.22 21.61 -3.79
CA VAL A 110 -19.80 21.90 -2.46
C VAL A 110 -18.89 22.82 -1.65
N ASP A 111 -17.59 22.65 -1.72
CA ASP A 111 -16.63 23.54 -1.06
C ASP A 111 -16.75 25.01 -1.54
N THR A 112 -17.11 25.22 -2.80
CA THR A 112 -17.35 26.59 -3.32
C THR A 112 -18.59 27.26 -2.70
N LEU A 113 -19.51 26.47 -2.14
CA LEU A 113 -20.73 26.96 -1.49
C LEU A 113 -20.56 27.24 0.01
N ALA A 114 -19.39 26.95 0.60
CA ALA A 114 -19.15 27.05 2.03
C ALA A 114 -19.41 28.47 2.63
N GLY A 115 -19.34 29.52 1.80
CA GLY A 115 -19.65 30.89 2.20
C GLY A 115 -21.14 31.29 2.08
N MET A 116 -22.00 30.40 1.54
CA MET A 116 -23.44 30.69 1.43
C MET A 116 -24.13 30.51 2.77
N THR A 117 -24.79 31.57 3.24
CA THR A 117 -25.57 31.56 4.50
C THR A 117 -27.07 31.38 4.27
N ASP A 118 -27.56 31.70 3.06
CA ASP A 118 -28.96 31.51 2.69
C ASP A 118 -29.18 30.06 2.18
N GLY A 119 -29.97 29.29 2.93
CA GLY A 119 -30.29 27.91 2.61
C GLY A 119 -31.12 27.73 1.33
N ALA A 120 -31.96 28.70 0.98
CA ALA A 120 -32.77 28.65 -0.24
C ALA A 120 -31.88 28.89 -1.48
N GLU A 121 -30.98 29.86 -1.44
CA GLU A 121 -30.00 30.11 -2.51
C GLU A 121 -29.05 28.91 -2.67
N MET A 122 -28.55 28.34 -1.57
CA MET A 122 -27.69 27.14 -1.59
C MET A 122 -28.42 25.97 -2.26
N HIS A 123 -29.67 25.70 -1.87
CA HIS A 123 -30.49 24.63 -2.47
C HIS A 123 -30.67 24.86 -3.98
N LYS A 124 -30.98 26.08 -4.40
CA LYS A 124 -31.12 26.44 -5.82
C LYS A 124 -29.81 26.19 -6.59
N ALA A 125 -28.67 26.57 -6.03
CA ALA A 125 -27.35 26.35 -6.63
C ALA A 125 -27.05 24.85 -6.79
N LEU A 126 -27.31 24.05 -5.76
CA LEU A 126 -27.12 22.59 -5.79
C LEU A 126 -28.00 21.93 -6.86
N GLU A 127 -29.30 22.27 -6.92
CA GLU A 127 -30.22 21.73 -7.92
C GLU A 127 -29.83 22.08 -9.35
N ALA A 128 -29.30 23.28 -9.57
CA ALA A 128 -28.88 23.74 -10.90
C ALA A 128 -27.65 22.95 -11.41
N GLN A 129 -26.75 22.51 -10.52
CA GLN A 129 -25.47 21.91 -10.88
C GLN A 129 -25.40 20.39 -10.69
N LYS A 130 -26.26 19.77 -9.89
CA LYS A 130 -26.19 18.33 -9.53
C LYS A 130 -26.11 17.38 -10.73
N LYS A 131 -26.67 17.77 -11.89
CA LYS A 131 -26.68 16.92 -13.09
C LYS A 131 -25.28 16.65 -13.66
N GLN A 132 -24.35 17.59 -13.50
CA GLN A 132 -22.99 17.43 -14.02
C GLN A 132 -22.18 16.38 -13.25
N PHE A 133 -22.58 16.05 -12.01
CA PHE A 133 -21.92 15.05 -11.15
C PHE A 133 -22.57 13.66 -11.21
N LYS A 134 -23.51 13.43 -12.13
CA LYS A 134 -24.30 12.20 -12.19
C LYS A 134 -23.46 10.94 -12.40
N GLY A 135 -22.46 10.98 -13.29
CA GLY A 135 -21.65 9.81 -13.63
C GLY A 135 -22.47 8.64 -14.22
N SER A 136 -21.91 7.44 -14.12
CA SER A 136 -22.50 6.19 -14.59
C SER A 136 -22.38 5.08 -13.56
N GLU A 137 -23.29 4.08 -13.62
CA GLU A 137 -23.18 2.88 -12.82
C GLU A 137 -22.12 1.92 -13.40
N LEU A 138 -21.55 1.06 -12.55
CA LEU A 138 -20.59 0.02 -12.98
C LEU A 138 -21.30 -1.22 -13.51
N VAL A 139 -22.53 -1.45 -13.11
CA VAL A 139 -23.35 -2.58 -13.59
C VAL A 139 -23.36 -2.65 -15.11
N GLY A 140 -23.10 -3.83 -15.65
CA GLY A 140 -23.03 -4.06 -17.09
C GLY A 140 -21.79 -3.52 -17.80
N LYS A 141 -20.82 -2.97 -17.08
CA LYS A 141 -19.53 -2.56 -17.63
C LYS A 141 -18.58 -3.75 -17.71
N THR A 142 -17.57 -3.66 -18.56
CA THR A 142 -16.50 -4.67 -18.67
C THR A 142 -15.22 -4.10 -18.06
N LEU A 143 -14.65 -4.83 -17.08
CA LEU A 143 -13.35 -4.51 -16.50
C LEU A 143 -12.26 -5.35 -17.14
N GLY A 144 -11.28 -4.72 -17.76
CA GLY A 144 -10.05 -5.39 -18.22
C GLY A 144 -9.04 -5.49 -17.07
N VAL A 145 -8.58 -6.70 -16.76
CA VAL A 145 -7.54 -6.94 -15.73
C VAL A 145 -6.29 -7.49 -16.40
N VAL A 146 -5.18 -6.75 -16.31
CA VAL A 146 -3.88 -7.19 -16.83
C VAL A 146 -3.09 -7.84 -15.69
N GLY A 147 -2.94 -9.17 -15.75
CA GLY A 147 -2.28 -9.98 -14.74
C GLY A 147 -3.24 -10.49 -13.65
N LEU A 148 -3.36 -11.82 -13.55
CA LEU A 148 -4.22 -12.53 -12.59
C LEU A 148 -3.39 -13.13 -11.44
N GLY A 149 -2.48 -12.34 -10.86
CA GLY A 149 -1.78 -12.68 -9.62
C GLY A 149 -2.67 -12.47 -8.39
N ALA A 150 -2.09 -12.46 -7.18
CA ALA A 150 -2.82 -12.35 -5.91
C ALA A 150 -3.81 -11.17 -5.84
N ILE A 151 -3.48 -10.04 -6.45
CA ILE A 151 -4.34 -8.85 -6.49
C ILE A 151 -5.34 -8.94 -7.64
N GLY A 152 -4.86 -9.22 -8.86
CA GLY A 152 -5.70 -9.20 -10.06
C GLY A 152 -6.84 -10.22 -10.01
N SER A 153 -6.62 -11.41 -9.46
CA SER A 153 -7.69 -12.41 -9.25
C SER A 153 -8.77 -11.89 -8.29
N MET A 154 -8.38 -11.31 -7.16
CA MET A 154 -9.34 -10.73 -6.20
C MET A 154 -10.10 -9.54 -6.78
N VAL A 155 -9.46 -8.72 -7.63
CA VAL A 155 -10.13 -7.61 -8.32
C VAL A 155 -11.13 -8.15 -9.36
N ALA A 156 -10.77 -9.20 -10.11
CA ALA A 156 -11.67 -9.83 -11.07
C ALA A 156 -12.91 -10.44 -10.38
N GLU A 157 -12.72 -11.18 -9.28
CA GLU A 157 -13.82 -11.72 -8.47
C GLU A 157 -14.73 -10.62 -7.94
N MET A 158 -14.17 -9.55 -7.38
CA MET A 158 -14.94 -8.40 -6.89
C MET A 158 -15.77 -7.77 -8.02
N ALA A 159 -15.19 -7.59 -9.21
CA ALA A 159 -15.87 -6.98 -10.34
C ALA A 159 -17.09 -7.80 -10.84
N LEU A 160 -17.11 -9.11 -10.61
CA LEU A 160 -18.27 -9.96 -10.93
C LEU A 160 -19.44 -9.77 -9.96
N THR A 161 -19.21 -9.12 -8.83
CA THR A 161 -20.24 -8.87 -7.79
C THR A 161 -20.73 -7.42 -7.76
N LEU A 162 -20.12 -6.53 -8.55
CA LEU A 162 -20.52 -5.14 -8.73
C LEU A 162 -21.46 -4.99 -9.93
#